data_99e3dd4786a0ca4b031d35e05b66d8ed
#
_entry.id   99e3dd4786a0ca4b031d35e05b66d8ed
#
_cell.length_a   1.000
_cell.length_b   1.000
_cell.length_c   1.000
_cell.angle_alpha   90.00
_cell.angle_beta   90.00
_cell.angle_gamma   90.00
#
_symmetry.space_group_name_H-M   'P 1'
#
loop_
_entity.id
_entity.type
_entity.pdbx_description
1 polymer ?
#
loop_
_entity_poly.entity_id
_entity_poly.type
_entity_poly.pdbx_seq_one_letter_code
_entity_poly.pdbx_strand_id
1 'polypeptide(L)'
;MREFFASSPTKNITLVPFIDRMDYAYEVADVVISRSGACTVSELCLAKKPTLFVPSPNVAEDHQTKNAKALVDKDAAMMVSDAEAMDCGIATALKMVADEALLAKLSKNIAKLATPDAAERVADEIVKQIKA
;
A
#
# COMPACT_ATOMS: atom_id res chain seq x y z
N MET A 1 -3.76 -8.72 19.92
CA MET A 1 -2.54 -8.61 19.09
C MET A 1 -1.27 -8.42 19.94
N ARG A 2 -1.18 -7.47 20.88
CA ARG A 2 -0.01 -7.33 21.79
C ARG A 2 0.32 -8.60 22.58
N GLU A 3 -0.67 -9.32 23.10
CA GLU A 3 -0.49 -10.56 23.86
C GLU A 3 0.07 -11.70 23.00
N PHE A 4 -0.34 -11.80 21.73
CA PHE A 4 0.17 -12.80 20.80
C PHE A 4 1.68 -12.65 20.56
N PHE A 5 2.18 -11.42 20.39
CA PHE A 5 3.60 -11.16 20.17
C PHE A 5 4.43 -11.24 21.46
N ALA A 6 3.83 -11.02 22.64
CA ALA A 6 4.52 -11.17 23.92
C ALA A 6 4.89 -12.64 24.24
N SER A 7 4.20 -13.61 23.65
CA SER A 7 4.42 -15.05 23.87
C SER A 7 5.32 -15.71 22.81
N SER A 8 5.65 -15.01 21.71
CA SER A 8 6.47 -15.55 20.62
C SER A 8 7.82 -14.83 20.55
N PRO A 9 8.96 -15.52 20.60
CA PRO A 9 10.28 -14.90 20.48
C PRO A 9 10.53 -14.47 19.04
N THR A 10 10.03 -13.31 18.66
CA THR A 10 10.14 -12.76 17.30
C THR A 10 11.26 -11.72 17.26
N LYS A 11 12.52 -12.17 17.17
CA LYS A 11 13.69 -11.28 17.11
C LYS A 11 13.67 -10.28 15.96
N ASN A 12 12.85 -10.55 14.93
CA ASN A 12 12.83 -9.79 13.67
C ASN A 12 11.49 -9.06 13.43
N ILE A 13 10.64 -8.95 14.46
CA ILE A 13 9.37 -8.23 14.36
C ILE A 13 9.36 -7.08 15.35
N THR A 14 9.13 -5.87 14.83
CA THR A 14 8.92 -4.66 15.64
C THR A 14 7.46 -4.28 15.58
N LEU A 15 6.78 -4.26 16.73
CA LEU A 15 5.39 -3.83 16.85
C LEU A 15 5.32 -2.44 17.47
N VAL A 16 4.83 -1.47 16.71
CA VAL A 16 4.64 -0.10 17.17
C VAL A 16 3.17 0.31 17.04
N PRO A 17 2.64 1.14 17.92
CA PRO A 17 1.26 1.64 17.82
C PRO A 17 1.07 2.63 16.68
N PHE A 18 2.11 3.35 16.32
CA PHE A 18 2.13 4.37 15.28
C PHE A 18 3.54 4.51 14.70
N ILE A 19 3.66 4.92 13.45
CA ILE A 19 4.92 5.24 12.77
C ILE A 19 4.95 6.75 12.51
N ASP A 20 5.79 7.48 13.25
CA ASP A 20 5.91 8.94 13.15
C ASP A 20 6.53 9.39 11.82
N ARG A 21 7.47 8.59 11.29
CA ARG A 21 8.19 8.87 10.06
C ARG A 21 7.87 7.81 9.01
N MET A 22 6.65 7.95 8.43
CA MET A 22 6.16 7.04 7.42
C MET A 22 7.01 7.07 6.14
N ASP A 23 7.59 8.20 5.83
CA ASP A 23 8.55 8.40 4.74
C ASP A 23 9.77 7.46 4.86
N TYR A 24 10.38 7.37 6.04
CA TYR A 24 11.50 6.46 6.29
C TYR A 24 11.06 5.00 6.29
N ALA A 25 9.87 4.71 6.82
CA ALA A 25 9.35 3.36 6.80
C ALA A 25 9.13 2.86 5.36
N TYR A 26 8.59 3.70 4.49
CA TYR A 26 8.48 3.38 3.07
C TYR A 26 9.86 3.24 2.42
N GLU A 27 10.82 4.10 2.73
CA GLU A 27 12.16 4.05 2.10
C GLU A 27 12.85 2.71 2.34
N VAL A 28 12.79 2.17 3.55
CA VAL A 28 13.47 0.91 3.92
C VAL A 28 12.67 -0.36 3.59
N ALA A 29 11.39 -0.25 3.27
CA ALA A 29 10.55 -1.40 2.97
C ALA A 29 10.83 -1.95 1.57
N ASP A 30 10.98 -3.26 1.43
CA ASP A 30 11.01 -3.96 0.15
C ASP A 30 9.60 -4.25 -0.36
N VAL A 31 8.69 -4.62 0.55
CA VAL A 31 7.27 -4.89 0.29
C VAL A 31 6.42 -4.27 1.39
N VAL A 32 5.29 -3.72 1.02
CA VAL A 32 4.28 -3.21 1.96
C VAL A 32 3.03 -4.07 1.88
N ILE A 33 2.51 -4.50 3.03
CA ILE A 33 1.17 -5.10 3.15
C ILE A 33 0.25 -4.04 3.72
N SER A 34 -0.82 -3.71 3.02
CA SER A 34 -1.69 -2.59 3.43
C SER A 34 -3.14 -2.77 3.03
N ARG A 35 -4.02 -2.05 3.71
CA ARG A 35 -5.36 -1.75 3.22
C ARG A 35 -5.26 -0.80 2.02
N SER A 36 -6.29 -0.78 1.16
CA SER A 36 -6.31 -0.02 -0.09
C SER A 36 -7.21 1.23 -0.04
N GLY A 37 -7.10 1.98 1.06
CA GLY A 37 -7.70 3.31 1.14
C GLY A 37 -7.08 4.28 0.12
N ALA A 38 -7.84 5.26 -0.38
CA ALA A 38 -7.40 6.14 -1.46
C ALA A 38 -6.09 6.89 -1.15
N CYS A 39 -5.96 7.46 0.07
CA CYS A 39 -4.75 8.16 0.48
C CYS A 39 -3.54 7.22 0.51
N THR A 40 -3.69 6.02 1.11
CA THR A 40 -2.63 5.02 1.18
C THR A 40 -2.18 4.57 -0.20
N VAL A 41 -3.12 4.34 -1.12
CA VAL A 41 -2.81 4.00 -2.51
C VAL A 41 -1.98 5.11 -3.17
N SER A 42 -2.37 6.38 -2.99
CA SER A 42 -1.65 7.52 -3.55
C SER A 42 -0.23 7.64 -2.97
N GLU A 43 -0.07 7.45 -1.66
CA GLU A 43 1.24 7.46 -0.99
C GLU A 43 2.15 6.35 -1.50
N LEU A 44 1.63 5.12 -1.66
CA LEU A 44 2.39 3.98 -2.16
C LEU A 44 2.80 4.14 -3.63
N CYS A 45 1.97 4.79 -4.44
CA CYS A 45 2.34 5.17 -5.81
C CYS A 45 3.52 6.15 -5.81
N LEU A 46 3.47 7.19 -4.97
CA LEU A 46 4.56 8.16 -4.83
C LEU A 46 5.85 7.52 -4.30
N ALA A 47 5.72 6.65 -3.29
CA ALA A 47 6.83 5.91 -2.70
C ALA A 47 7.36 4.79 -3.61
N LYS A 48 6.67 4.46 -4.70
CA LYS A 48 7.03 3.42 -5.68
C LYS A 48 7.19 2.03 -5.05
N LYS A 49 6.42 1.73 -4.01
CA LYS A 49 6.62 0.50 -3.21
C LYS A 49 5.81 -0.67 -3.74
N PRO A 50 6.46 -1.82 -3.99
CA PRO A 50 5.76 -3.06 -4.25
C PRO A 50 4.79 -3.37 -3.10
N THR A 51 3.51 -3.56 -3.42
CA THR A 51 2.46 -3.64 -2.42
C THR A 51 1.60 -4.87 -2.61
N LEU A 52 1.32 -5.54 -1.49
CA LEU A 52 0.26 -6.54 -1.36
C LEU A 52 -0.94 -5.88 -0.67
N PHE A 53 -1.99 -5.62 -1.41
CA PHE A 53 -3.22 -5.08 -0.83
C PHE A 53 -4.09 -6.17 -0.21
N VAL A 54 -4.66 -5.82 0.95
CA VAL A 54 -5.70 -6.59 1.64
C VAL A 54 -6.91 -5.64 1.81
N PRO A 55 -7.81 -5.54 0.83
CA PRO A 55 -8.96 -4.65 0.90
C PRO A 55 -9.85 -4.95 2.11
N SER A 56 -10.33 -3.92 2.81
CA SER A 56 -11.33 -4.12 3.86
C SER A 56 -12.69 -4.38 3.23
N PRO A 57 -13.41 -5.45 3.65
CA PRO A 57 -14.75 -5.73 3.15
C PRO A 57 -15.82 -4.82 3.77
N ASN A 58 -15.50 -4.14 4.88
CA ASN A 58 -16.45 -3.36 5.69
C ASN A 58 -16.42 -1.87 5.32
N VAL A 59 -16.38 -1.54 4.02
CA VAL A 59 -16.38 -0.16 3.53
C VAL A 59 -17.52 0.04 2.55
N ALA A 60 -18.06 1.27 2.52
CA ALA A 60 -19.14 1.64 1.60
C ALA A 60 -18.77 1.30 0.14
N GLU A 61 -19.69 0.75 -0.63
CA GLU A 61 -19.57 0.47 -2.06
C GLU A 61 -18.31 -0.32 -2.49
N ASP A 62 -17.69 -1.06 -1.57
CA ASP A 62 -16.48 -1.85 -1.85
C ASP A 62 -15.32 -1.04 -2.48
N HIS A 63 -15.17 0.21 -2.03
CA HIS A 63 -14.15 1.12 -2.59
C HIS A 63 -12.74 0.56 -2.50
N GLN A 64 -12.40 -0.13 -1.41
CA GLN A 64 -11.04 -0.64 -1.25
C GLN A 64 -10.71 -1.73 -2.25
N THR A 65 -11.64 -2.64 -2.54
CA THR A 65 -11.42 -3.66 -3.57
C THR A 65 -11.28 -3.02 -4.95
N LYS A 66 -12.10 -2.01 -5.27
CA LYS A 66 -11.99 -1.28 -6.53
C LYS A 66 -10.64 -0.58 -6.66
N ASN A 67 -10.17 0.09 -5.60
CA ASN A 67 -8.88 0.76 -5.58
C ASN A 67 -7.73 -0.24 -5.81
N ALA A 68 -7.72 -1.36 -5.08
CA ALA A 68 -6.69 -2.38 -5.24
C ALA A 68 -6.69 -2.97 -6.66
N LYS A 69 -7.86 -3.35 -7.19
CA LYS A 69 -8.00 -3.88 -8.55
C LYS A 69 -7.46 -2.92 -9.61
N ALA A 70 -7.71 -1.63 -9.48
CA ALA A 70 -7.21 -0.63 -10.42
C ALA A 70 -5.67 -0.64 -10.56
N LEU A 71 -4.94 -1.08 -9.52
CA LEU A 71 -3.49 -1.24 -9.56
C LEU A 71 -3.09 -2.65 -10.03
N VAL A 72 -3.80 -3.68 -9.58
CA VAL A 72 -3.55 -5.09 -9.98
C VAL A 72 -3.73 -5.26 -11.47
N ASP A 73 -4.79 -4.70 -12.06
CA ASP A 73 -5.07 -4.75 -13.50
C ASP A 73 -3.98 -4.08 -14.36
N LYS A 74 -3.11 -3.28 -13.75
CA LYS A 74 -1.95 -2.63 -14.38
C LYS A 74 -0.62 -3.29 -14.00
N ASP A 75 -0.65 -4.48 -13.41
CA ASP A 75 0.54 -5.14 -12.89
C ASP A 75 1.35 -4.24 -11.92
N ALA A 76 0.68 -3.37 -11.17
CA ALA A 76 1.29 -2.39 -10.28
C ALA A 76 1.22 -2.79 -8.79
N ALA A 77 0.43 -3.79 -8.46
CA ALA A 77 0.32 -4.35 -7.11
C ALA A 77 -0.16 -5.80 -7.16
N MET A 78 -0.11 -6.47 -6.01
CA MET A 78 -0.80 -7.74 -5.77
C MET A 78 -1.93 -7.54 -4.76
N MET A 79 -2.88 -8.46 -4.72
CA MET A 79 -4.02 -8.41 -3.80
C MET A 79 -4.37 -9.82 -3.31
N VAL A 80 -4.75 -9.90 -2.04
CA VAL A 80 -5.45 -11.04 -1.45
C VAL A 80 -6.73 -10.54 -0.78
N SER A 81 -7.77 -11.36 -0.74
CA SER A 81 -8.99 -11.00 -0.03
C SER A 81 -8.76 -10.95 1.49
N ASP A 82 -9.58 -10.19 2.21
CA ASP A 82 -9.51 -10.14 3.68
C ASP A 82 -9.72 -11.53 4.32
N ALA A 83 -10.62 -12.32 3.76
CA ALA A 83 -10.90 -13.68 4.22
C ALA A 83 -9.68 -14.62 4.08
N GLU A 84 -8.88 -14.46 3.03
CA GLU A 84 -7.71 -15.29 2.74
C GLU A 84 -6.42 -14.75 3.38
N ALA A 85 -6.42 -13.50 3.85
CA ALA A 85 -5.23 -12.81 4.31
C ALA A 85 -4.52 -13.50 5.48
N MET A 86 -5.29 -14.12 6.40
CA MET A 86 -4.73 -14.85 7.52
C MET A 86 -4.02 -16.14 7.08
N ASP A 87 -4.53 -16.80 6.05
CA ASP A 87 -4.02 -18.09 5.58
C ASP A 87 -2.84 -17.94 4.62
N CYS A 88 -2.91 -16.98 3.69
CA CYS A 88 -1.93 -16.85 2.63
C CYS A 88 -1.23 -15.48 2.51
N GLY A 89 -1.68 -14.46 3.24
CA GLY A 89 -1.14 -13.09 3.08
C GLY A 89 0.36 -13.01 3.32
N ILE A 90 0.84 -13.54 4.44
CA ILE A 90 2.28 -13.54 4.76
C ILE A 90 3.07 -14.41 3.77
N ALA A 91 2.55 -15.60 3.43
CA ALA A 91 3.21 -16.47 2.45
C ALA A 91 3.33 -15.80 1.08
N THR A 92 2.33 -15.04 0.66
CA THR A 92 2.35 -14.26 -0.59
C THR A 92 3.38 -13.14 -0.51
N ALA A 93 3.42 -12.37 0.57
CA ALA A 93 4.42 -11.33 0.75
C ALA A 93 5.86 -11.88 0.75
N LEU A 94 6.11 -13.01 1.40
CA LEU A 94 7.43 -13.66 1.38
C LEU A 94 7.83 -14.12 -0.02
N LYS A 95 6.89 -14.63 -0.82
CA LYS A 95 7.15 -14.95 -2.24
C LYS A 95 7.47 -13.70 -3.05
N MET A 96 6.80 -12.58 -2.79
CA MET A 96 7.11 -11.31 -3.44
C MET A 96 8.54 -10.87 -3.12
N VAL A 97 8.94 -10.90 -1.84
CA VAL A 97 10.31 -10.51 -1.41
C VAL A 97 11.38 -11.40 -2.06
N ALA A 98 11.09 -12.68 -2.28
CA ALA A 98 12.02 -13.61 -2.90
C ALA A 98 12.15 -13.46 -4.43
N ASP A 99 11.30 -12.66 -5.07
CA ASP A 99 11.27 -12.46 -6.52
C ASP A 99 11.65 -11.02 -6.90
N GLU A 100 12.95 -10.77 -7.07
CA GLU A 100 13.47 -9.44 -7.42
C GLU A 100 12.90 -8.91 -8.74
N ALA A 101 12.64 -9.78 -9.73
CA ALA A 101 12.07 -9.37 -11.00
C ALA A 101 10.63 -8.89 -10.84
N LEU A 102 9.84 -9.56 -10.00
CA LEU A 102 8.50 -9.14 -9.64
C LEU A 102 8.52 -7.80 -8.90
N LEU A 103 9.40 -7.63 -7.90
CA LEU A 103 9.53 -6.37 -7.16
C LEU A 103 9.86 -5.21 -8.10
N ALA A 104 10.83 -5.39 -8.98
CA ALA A 104 11.22 -4.37 -9.95
C ALA A 104 10.06 -4.02 -10.91
N LYS A 105 9.30 -5.02 -11.38
CA LYS A 105 8.12 -4.83 -12.23
C LYS A 105 7.05 -4.02 -11.50
N LEU A 106 6.68 -4.43 -10.28
CA LEU A 106 5.65 -3.76 -9.48
C LEU A 106 6.03 -2.31 -9.16
N SER A 107 7.28 -2.08 -8.69
CA SER A 107 7.80 -0.74 -8.40
C SER A 107 7.77 0.19 -9.62
N LYS A 108 8.20 -0.32 -10.78
CA LYS A 108 8.17 0.44 -12.04
C LYS A 108 6.74 0.80 -12.46
N ASN A 109 5.80 -0.12 -12.30
CA ASN A 109 4.44 0.08 -12.75
C ASN A 109 3.64 0.98 -11.79
N ILE A 110 3.77 0.79 -10.48
CA ILE A 110 3.08 1.61 -9.49
C ILE A 110 3.55 3.08 -9.55
N ALA A 111 4.84 3.31 -9.84
CA ALA A 111 5.40 4.65 -10.04
C ALA A 111 4.73 5.45 -11.17
N LYS A 112 4.25 4.78 -12.22
CA LYS A 112 3.54 5.42 -13.33
C LYS A 112 2.16 5.96 -12.94
N LEU A 113 1.62 5.52 -11.82
CA LEU A 113 0.32 5.91 -11.29
C LEU A 113 0.43 7.03 -10.26
N ALA A 114 1.64 7.47 -9.93
CA ALA A 114 1.88 8.57 -9.01
C ALA A 114 1.41 9.91 -9.58
N THR A 115 0.89 10.76 -8.71
CA THR A 115 0.52 12.15 -9.02
C THR A 115 1.29 13.07 -8.08
N PRO A 116 2.56 13.37 -8.36
CA PRO A 116 3.43 14.11 -7.44
C PRO A 116 2.99 15.57 -7.27
N ASP A 117 2.30 16.15 -8.23
CA ASP A 117 1.80 17.53 -8.28
C ASP A 117 0.34 17.67 -7.79
N ALA A 118 -0.20 16.66 -7.09
CA ALA A 118 -1.61 16.64 -6.70
C ALA A 118 -2.02 17.87 -5.87
N ALA A 119 -1.20 18.28 -4.91
CA ALA A 119 -1.47 19.43 -4.05
C ALA A 119 -1.48 20.75 -4.85
N GLU A 120 -0.53 20.93 -5.76
CA GLU A 120 -0.44 22.09 -6.64
C GLU A 120 -1.67 22.18 -7.57
N ARG A 121 -2.05 21.06 -8.17
CA ARG A 121 -3.24 21.00 -9.05
C ARG A 121 -4.53 21.34 -8.31
N VAL A 122 -4.68 20.89 -7.07
CA VAL A 122 -5.84 21.26 -6.23
C VAL A 122 -5.80 22.76 -5.91
N ALA A 123 -4.65 23.30 -5.53
CA ALA A 123 -4.49 24.73 -5.26
C ALA A 123 -4.81 25.59 -6.49
N ASP A 124 -4.30 25.21 -7.65
CA ASP A 124 -4.58 25.90 -8.91
C ASP A 124 -6.06 25.90 -9.28
N GLU A 125 -6.75 24.77 -9.06
CA GLU A 125 -8.17 24.68 -9.33
C GLU A 125 -8.98 25.58 -8.39
N ILE A 126 -8.63 25.64 -7.11
CA ILE A 126 -9.26 26.57 -6.13
C ILE A 126 -9.06 28.03 -6.57
N VAL A 127 -7.83 28.39 -6.96
CA VAL A 127 -7.52 29.76 -7.42
C VAL A 127 -8.31 30.13 -8.66
N LYS A 128 -8.51 29.22 -9.61
CA LYS A 128 -9.35 29.45 -10.80
C LYS A 128 -10.80 29.76 -10.41
N GLN A 129 -11.36 29.00 -9.45
CA GLN A 129 -12.74 29.20 -8.99
C GLN A 129 -12.92 30.54 -8.27
N ILE A 130 -11.92 31.04 -7.54
CA ILE A 130 -11.98 32.33 -6.83
C ILE A 130 -11.87 33.51 -7.81
N LYS A 131 -11.17 33.35 -8.94
CA LYS A 131 -10.97 34.39 -9.94
C LYS A 131 -12.07 34.43 -11.02
N ALA A 132 -12.93 33.45 -11.04
CA ALA A 132 -14.08 33.39 -11.94
C ALA A 132 -15.30 34.11 -11.33
#